data_61cc121824fa840efed78d210a80927d
#
_entry.id   61cc121824fa840efed78d210a80927d
#
_cell.length_a   1.000
_cell.length_b   1.000
_cell.length_c   1.000
_cell.angle_alpha   90.00
_cell.angle_beta   90.00
_cell.angle_gamma   90.00
#
_symmetry.space_group_name_H-M   'P 1'
#
loop_
_entity.id
_entity.type
_entity.pdbx_description
1 polymer ?
#
loop_
_entity_poly.entity_id
_entity_poly.type
_entity_poly.pdbx_seq_one_letter_code
_entity_poly.pdbx_strand_id
1 'polypeptide(L)'
;QNSTKQASKRYRLKFLWGYLKKYKRFFVQLILGLLLSSLLQLVFPFLTQAIVDTGIGGKDIGFVWLVLLAEMMLLFSRTAIDFIRSKILLHISTRINISLISDFFIKLMKLPMKFFDTKLMGDLLQRIEDHRRVEQFLTSSSLNLLFSFFTFFVFGVVLAVYNTGIFIVFLLGTLLYAGWIVLFLKKRRTLDYKYFEQAGRNRNVTYQ
;
A
#
# COMPACT_ATOMS: atom_id res chain seq x y z
N GLN A 1 -10.66 -10.59 -29.48
CA GLN A 1 -11.08 -10.14 -28.13
C GLN A 1 -9.91 -9.79 -27.18
N ASN A 2 -8.69 -10.29 -27.37
CA ASN A 2 -7.52 -9.98 -26.52
C ASN A 2 -6.85 -8.63 -26.85
N SER A 3 -6.86 -8.20 -28.10
CA SER A 3 -6.23 -6.94 -28.52
C SER A 3 -6.97 -5.69 -28.02
N THR A 4 -8.30 -5.74 -27.97
CA THR A 4 -9.13 -4.64 -27.45
C THR A 4 -9.00 -4.46 -25.92
N LYS A 5 -8.81 -5.55 -25.17
CA LYS A 5 -8.56 -5.49 -23.73
C LYS A 5 -7.16 -4.93 -23.40
N GLN A 6 -6.15 -5.22 -24.20
CA GLN A 6 -4.80 -4.68 -24.04
C GLN A 6 -4.70 -3.19 -24.40
N ALA A 7 -5.38 -2.77 -25.46
CA ALA A 7 -5.47 -1.35 -25.84
C ALA A 7 -6.16 -0.52 -24.75
N SER A 8 -7.28 -0.99 -24.21
CA SER A 8 -8.00 -0.34 -23.11
C SER A 8 -7.13 -0.22 -21.83
N LYS A 9 -6.29 -1.22 -21.55
CA LYS A 9 -5.38 -1.21 -20.39
C LYS A 9 -4.24 -0.19 -20.55
N ARG A 10 -3.69 -0.06 -21.77
CA ARG A 10 -2.64 0.95 -22.10
C ARG A 10 -3.18 2.38 -22.05
N TYR A 11 -4.39 2.63 -22.55
CA TYR A 11 -5.02 3.96 -22.49
C TYR A 11 -5.33 4.36 -21.05
N ARG A 12 -5.78 3.43 -20.20
CA ARG A 12 -6.01 3.67 -18.77
C ARG A 12 -4.72 4.02 -18.03
N LEU A 13 -3.64 3.29 -18.26
CA LEU A 13 -2.35 3.57 -17.65
C LEU A 13 -1.75 4.91 -18.10
N LYS A 14 -1.87 5.25 -19.39
CA LYS A 14 -1.39 6.53 -19.92
C LYS A 14 -2.17 7.72 -19.37
N PHE A 15 -3.47 7.57 -19.17
CA PHE A 15 -4.33 8.58 -18.55
C PHE A 15 -3.93 8.81 -17.07
N LEU A 16 -3.73 7.73 -16.31
CA LEU A 16 -3.29 7.80 -14.91
C LEU A 16 -1.88 8.39 -14.80
N TRP A 17 -0.98 8.06 -15.73
CA TRP A 17 0.37 8.63 -15.78
C TRP A 17 0.36 10.15 -15.98
N GLY A 18 -0.59 10.68 -16.74
CA GLY A 18 -0.78 12.13 -16.91
C GLY A 18 -1.13 12.84 -15.59
N TYR A 19 -1.98 12.23 -14.75
CA TYR A 19 -2.31 12.73 -13.41
C TYR A 19 -1.13 12.63 -12.44
N LEU A 20 -0.41 11.52 -12.45
CA LEU A 20 0.78 11.32 -11.62
C LEU A 20 1.88 12.36 -11.94
N LYS A 21 2.07 12.68 -13.22
CA LYS A 21 3.07 13.67 -13.66
C LYS A 21 2.76 15.07 -13.14
N LYS A 22 1.49 15.43 -12.97
CA LYS A 22 1.06 16.72 -12.41
C LYS A 22 1.45 16.85 -10.93
N TYR A 23 1.51 15.75 -10.19
CA TYR A 23 1.81 15.72 -8.75
C TYR A 23 3.21 15.17 -8.42
N LYS A 24 4.13 15.14 -9.40
CA LYS A 24 5.48 14.57 -9.25
C LYS A 24 6.24 15.10 -8.04
N ARG A 25 6.07 16.38 -7.69
CA ARG A 25 6.74 17.00 -6.53
C ARG A 25 6.31 16.34 -5.22
N PHE A 26 5.02 16.08 -5.07
CA PHE A 26 4.49 15.38 -3.88
C PHE A 26 4.94 13.91 -3.83
N PHE A 27 5.01 13.24 -4.98
CA PHE A 27 5.55 11.89 -5.04
C PHE A 27 7.03 11.83 -4.65
N VAL A 28 7.84 12.79 -5.09
CA VAL A 28 9.23 12.90 -4.66
C VAL A 28 9.32 13.13 -3.14
N GLN A 29 8.49 14.00 -2.58
CA GLN A 29 8.43 14.21 -1.12
C GLN A 29 8.03 12.94 -0.36
N LEU A 30 7.07 12.17 -0.89
CA LEU A 30 6.69 10.89 -0.32
C LEU A 30 7.85 9.90 -0.33
N ILE A 31 8.54 9.77 -1.46
CA ILE A 31 9.70 8.88 -1.60
C ILE A 31 10.83 9.30 -0.66
N LEU A 32 11.14 10.59 -0.58
CA LEU A 32 12.13 11.11 0.38
C LEU A 32 11.73 10.82 1.83
N GLY A 33 10.46 11.01 2.18
CA GLY A 33 9.95 10.66 3.51
C GLY A 33 10.06 9.16 3.81
N LEU A 34 9.81 8.31 2.80
CA LEU A 34 9.97 6.86 2.91
C LEU A 34 11.44 6.47 3.13
N LEU A 35 12.35 7.04 2.37
CA LEU A 35 13.80 6.81 2.51
C LEU A 35 14.28 7.23 3.89
N LEU A 36 13.89 8.43 4.34
CA LEU A 36 14.27 8.95 5.65
C LEU A 36 13.71 8.09 6.78
N SER A 37 12.44 7.69 6.71
CA SER A 37 11.82 6.79 7.67
C SER A 37 12.52 5.42 7.73
N SER A 38 12.93 4.87 6.57
CA SER A 38 13.68 3.60 6.51
C SER A 38 15.07 3.73 7.11
N LEU A 39 15.77 4.84 6.85
CA LEU A 39 17.08 5.08 7.45
C LEU A 39 17.01 5.19 8.98
N LEU A 40 16.02 5.93 9.50
CA LEU A 40 15.79 6.00 10.94
C LEU A 40 15.47 4.61 11.53
N GLN A 41 14.64 3.82 10.83
CA GLN A 41 14.31 2.47 11.27
C GLN A 41 15.53 1.55 11.30
N LEU A 42 16.51 1.74 10.40
CA LEU A 42 17.73 0.96 10.35
C LEU A 42 18.61 1.21 11.60
N VAL A 43 18.55 2.40 12.20
CA VAL A 43 19.34 2.75 13.38
C VAL A 43 18.89 1.97 14.63
N PHE A 44 17.60 1.59 14.73
CA PHE A 44 17.06 0.91 15.90
C PHE A 44 17.80 -0.37 16.32
N PRO A 45 18.05 -1.35 15.41
CA PRO A 45 18.79 -2.56 15.78
C PRO A 45 20.18 -2.28 16.35
N PHE A 46 20.87 -1.27 15.81
CA PHE A 46 22.21 -0.90 16.28
C PHE A 46 22.17 -0.28 17.69
N LEU A 47 21.17 0.55 17.98
CA LEU A 47 20.99 1.10 19.31
C LEU A 47 20.63 0.02 20.32
N THR A 48 19.71 -0.89 19.96
CA THR A 48 19.36 -2.03 20.82
C THR A 48 20.57 -2.93 21.07
N GLN A 49 21.39 -3.19 20.05
CA GLN A 49 22.66 -3.92 20.22
C GLN A 49 23.61 -3.19 21.17
N ALA A 50 23.76 -1.88 21.05
CA ALA A 50 24.61 -1.08 21.94
C ALA A 50 24.14 -1.15 23.40
N ILE A 51 22.82 -1.19 23.66
CA ILE A 51 22.28 -1.41 25.01
C ILE A 51 22.75 -2.75 25.55
N VAL A 52 22.67 -3.82 24.74
CA VAL A 52 23.04 -5.17 25.19
C VAL A 52 24.55 -5.29 25.43
N ASP A 53 25.35 -4.88 24.44
CA ASP A 53 26.79 -5.09 24.44
C ASP A 53 27.51 -4.17 25.44
N THR A 54 27.17 -2.88 25.43
CA THR A 54 27.86 -1.88 26.26
C THR A 54 27.10 -1.59 27.55
N GLY A 55 25.79 -1.41 27.48
CA GLY A 55 24.99 -1.05 28.63
C GLY A 55 24.89 -2.20 29.67
N ILE A 56 24.40 -3.36 29.23
CA ILE A 56 24.19 -4.52 30.09
C ILE A 56 25.52 -5.24 30.35
N GLY A 57 26.29 -5.49 29.28
CA GLY A 57 27.61 -6.14 29.39
C GLY A 57 28.59 -5.34 30.21
N GLY A 58 28.61 -4.02 30.09
CA GLY A 58 29.43 -3.09 30.85
C GLY A 58 28.84 -2.68 32.20
N LYS A 59 27.62 -3.09 32.54
CA LYS A 59 26.86 -2.67 33.75
C LYS A 59 26.76 -1.15 33.90
N ASP A 60 26.73 -0.43 32.77
CA ASP A 60 26.62 1.03 32.72
C ASP A 60 25.16 1.46 32.53
N ILE A 61 24.48 1.72 33.62
CA ILE A 61 23.08 2.16 33.62
C ILE A 61 22.93 3.55 32.99
N GLY A 62 23.96 4.42 33.13
CA GLY A 62 23.95 5.75 32.54
C GLY A 62 23.91 5.67 30.99
N PHE A 63 24.71 4.79 30.40
CA PHE A 63 24.73 4.52 28.99
C PHE A 63 23.37 3.97 28.49
N VAL A 64 22.76 3.05 29.26
CA VAL A 64 21.41 2.53 28.90
C VAL A 64 20.37 3.65 28.84
N TRP A 65 20.36 4.56 29.84
CA TRP A 65 19.43 5.70 29.80
C TRP A 65 19.67 6.63 28.62
N LEU A 66 20.92 6.88 28.27
CA LEU A 66 21.28 7.72 27.13
C LEU A 66 20.76 7.11 25.82
N VAL A 67 20.96 5.81 25.60
CA VAL A 67 20.49 5.12 24.39
C VAL A 67 18.97 5.04 24.35
N LEU A 68 18.30 4.80 25.49
CA LEU A 68 16.84 4.84 25.56
C LEU A 68 16.27 6.22 25.18
N LEU A 69 16.90 7.30 25.63
CA LEU A 69 16.51 8.66 25.21
C LEU A 69 16.71 8.86 23.71
N ALA A 70 17.81 8.35 23.14
CA ALA A 70 18.05 8.39 21.71
C ALA A 70 16.98 7.60 20.92
N GLU A 71 16.61 6.40 21.38
CA GLU A 71 15.54 5.60 20.80
C GLU A 71 14.18 6.32 20.84
N MET A 72 13.86 6.96 21.96
CA MET A 72 12.64 7.77 22.10
C MET A 72 12.63 8.94 21.11
N MET A 73 13.75 9.66 20.97
CA MET A 73 13.86 10.74 19.98
C MET A 73 13.69 10.23 18.53
N LEU A 74 14.29 9.09 18.20
CA LEU A 74 14.11 8.46 16.89
C LEU A 74 12.66 8.06 16.65
N LEU A 75 11.98 7.50 17.66
CA LEU A 75 10.57 7.14 17.59
C LEU A 75 9.69 8.36 17.29
N PHE A 76 9.89 9.47 18.00
CA PHE A 76 9.18 10.72 17.75
C PHE A 76 9.45 11.27 16.34
N SER A 77 10.71 11.28 15.93
CA SER A 77 11.11 11.73 14.59
C SER A 77 10.45 10.90 13.49
N ARG A 78 10.44 9.57 13.64
CA ARG A 78 9.76 8.65 12.73
C ARG A 78 8.26 8.92 12.68
N THR A 79 7.62 9.05 13.84
CA THR A 79 6.19 9.33 13.94
C THR A 79 5.83 10.66 13.25
N ALA A 80 6.65 11.69 13.43
CA ALA A 80 6.47 12.98 12.76
C ALA A 80 6.58 12.85 11.23
N ILE A 81 7.56 12.11 10.72
CA ILE A 81 7.73 11.85 9.29
C ILE A 81 6.53 11.08 8.74
N ASP A 82 6.07 10.05 9.43
CA ASP A 82 4.92 9.24 9.02
C ASP A 82 3.62 10.07 9.04
N PHE A 83 3.47 10.99 9.98
CA PHE A 83 2.36 11.93 10.02
C PHE A 83 2.37 12.88 8.82
N ILE A 84 3.51 13.50 8.52
CA ILE A 84 3.68 14.38 7.35
C ILE A 84 3.38 13.62 6.07
N ARG A 85 3.91 12.41 5.92
CA ARG A 85 3.66 11.53 4.78
C ARG A 85 2.17 11.23 4.62
N SER A 86 1.49 10.87 5.70
CA SER A 86 0.05 10.60 5.69
C SER A 86 -0.77 11.81 5.27
N LYS A 87 -0.39 13.01 5.70
CA LYS A 87 -1.03 14.27 5.28
C LYS A 87 -0.83 14.56 3.79
N ILE A 88 0.39 14.38 3.28
CA ILE A 88 0.68 14.54 1.85
C ILE A 88 -0.12 13.53 1.04
N LEU A 89 -0.15 12.26 1.46
CA LEU A 89 -0.88 11.21 0.79
C LEU A 89 -2.38 11.49 0.74
N LEU A 90 -2.96 11.91 1.87
CA LEU A 90 -4.36 12.32 1.96
C LEU A 90 -4.67 13.47 1.01
N HIS A 91 -3.80 14.49 0.96
CA HIS A 91 -3.98 15.63 0.06
C HIS A 91 -3.98 15.21 -1.42
N ILE A 92 -3.05 14.36 -1.82
CA ILE A 92 -2.97 13.82 -3.19
C ILE A 92 -4.21 13.00 -3.52
N SER A 93 -4.57 12.06 -2.64
CA SER A 93 -5.71 11.18 -2.81
C SER A 93 -7.01 11.98 -2.96
N THR A 94 -7.25 12.96 -2.10
CA THR A 94 -8.43 13.81 -2.19
C THR A 94 -8.47 14.61 -3.49
N ARG A 95 -7.35 15.18 -3.93
CA ARG A 95 -7.26 15.93 -5.19
C ARG A 95 -7.52 15.07 -6.42
N ILE A 96 -6.93 13.88 -6.44
CA ILE A 96 -7.13 12.92 -7.55
C ILE A 96 -8.59 12.45 -7.57
N ASN A 97 -9.16 12.14 -6.41
CA ASN A 97 -10.55 11.69 -6.29
C ASN A 97 -11.54 12.75 -6.79
N ILE A 98 -11.40 14.00 -6.33
CA ILE A 98 -12.25 15.11 -6.80
C ILE A 98 -12.12 15.29 -8.32
N SER A 99 -10.90 15.25 -8.86
CA SER A 99 -10.68 15.41 -10.30
C SER A 99 -11.30 14.27 -11.11
N LEU A 100 -11.16 13.02 -10.64
CA LEU A 100 -11.75 11.84 -11.31
C LEU A 100 -13.28 11.87 -11.28
N ILE A 101 -13.86 12.22 -10.13
CA ILE A 101 -15.33 12.34 -9.99
C ILE A 101 -15.85 13.47 -10.87
N SER A 102 -15.21 14.63 -10.86
CA SER A 102 -15.58 15.77 -11.68
C SER A 102 -15.54 15.43 -13.17
N ASP A 103 -14.44 14.82 -13.64
CA ASP A 103 -14.30 14.40 -15.04
C ASP A 103 -15.34 13.33 -15.42
N PHE A 104 -15.69 12.46 -14.51
CA PHE A 104 -16.74 11.47 -14.70
C PHE A 104 -18.11 12.15 -14.90
N PHE A 105 -18.49 13.07 -14.00
CA PHE A 105 -19.75 13.80 -14.10
C PHE A 105 -19.84 14.67 -15.37
N ILE A 106 -18.77 15.38 -15.71
CA ILE A 106 -18.71 16.18 -16.95
C ILE A 106 -18.95 15.30 -18.18
N LYS A 107 -18.34 14.10 -18.21
CA LYS A 107 -18.56 13.16 -19.32
C LYS A 107 -19.96 12.56 -19.30
N LEU A 108 -20.49 12.28 -18.12
CA LEU A 108 -21.84 11.75 -17.94
C LEU A 108 -22.89 12.75 -18.47
N MET A 109 -22.74 14.03 -18.10
CA MET A 109 -23.65 15.11 -18.54
C MET A 109 -23.64 15.36 -20.06
N LYS A 110 -22.60 14.91 -20.77
CA LYS A 110 -22.53 14.99 -22.23
C LYS A 110 -23.22 13.82 -22.94
N LEU A 111 -23.75 12.85 -22.22
CA LEU A 111 -24.45 11.72 -22.82
C LEU A 111 -25.92 12.07 -23.12
N PRO A 112 -26.49 11.54 -24.23
CA PRO A 112 -27.87 11.76 -24.56
C PRO A 112 -28.82 11.15 -23.51
N MET A 113 -30.00 11.75 -23.33
CA MET A 113 -31.03 11.30 -22.37
C MET A 113 -31.38 9.82 -22.52
N LYS A 114 -31.40 9.30 -23.73
CA LYS A 114 -31.67 7.89 -24.03
C LYS A 114 -30.72 6.91 -23.31
N PHE A 115 -29.52 7.36 -22.92
CA PHE A 115 -28.58 6.56 -22.15
C PHE A 115 -29.07 6.36 -20.71
N PHE A 116 -29.72 7.37 -20.14
CA PHE A 116 -30.21 7.34 -18.77
C PHE A 116 -31.47 6.47 -18.63
N ASP A 117 -32.27 6.36 -19.69
CA ASP A 117 -33.46 5.51 -19.74
C ASP A 117 -33.10 4.00 -19.71
N THR A 118 -31.88 3.66 -20.18
CA THR A 118 -31.44 2.26 -20.32
C THR A 118 -30.51 1.80 -19.20
N LYS A 119 -30.02 2.71 -18.34
CA LYS A 119 -29.07 2.40 -17.29
C LYS A 119 -29.61 2.71 -15.90
N LEU A 120 -29.54 1.71 -15.02
CA LEU A 120 -29.90 1.89 -13.62
C LEU A 120 -28.89 2.82 -12.92
N MET A 121 -29.38 3.73 -12.10
CA MET A 121 -28.55 4.64 -11.28
C MET A 121 -27.54 3.87 -10.43
N GLY A 122 -27.91 2.66 -9.97
CA GLY A 122 -27.02 1.76 -9.22
C GLY A 122 -25.74 1.37 -9.98
N ASP A 123 -25.84 1.11 -11.30
CA ASP A 123 -24.68 0.81 -12.15
C ASP A 123 -23.69 1.99 -12.24
N LEU A 124 -24.21 3.21 -12.25
CA LEU A 124 -23.40 4.43 -12.29
C LEU A 124 -22.67 4.67 -10.97
N LEU A 125 -23.38 4.47 -9.84
CA LEU A 125 -22.77 4.55 -8.50
C LEU A 125 -21.70 3.49 -8.29
N GLN A 126 -21.93 2.26 -8.75
CA GLN A 126 -20.93 1.18 -8.68
C GLN A 126 -19.67 1.51 -9.48
N ARG A 127 -19.80 2.17 -10.64
CA ARG A 127 -18.63 2.62 -11.41
C ARG A 127 -17.82 3.71 -10.71
N ILE A 128 -18.48 4.60 -9.98
CA ILE A 128 -17.79 5.61 -9.14
C ILE A 128 -17.02 4.91 -8.01
N GLU A 129 -17.62 3.93 -7.35
CA GLU A 129 -16.95 3.14 -6.30
C GLU A 129 -15.75 2.34 -6.87
N ASP A 130 -15.86 1.76 -8.05
CA ASP A 130 -14.76 1.07 -8.70
C ASP A 130 -13.61 2.03 -9.04
N HIS A 131 -13.89 3.25 -9.48
CA HIS A 131 -12.86 4.28 -9.68
C HIS A 131 -12.17 4.68 -8.38
N ARG A 132 -12.92 4.80 -7.30
CA ARG A 132 -12.37 5.10 -5.97
C ARG A 132 -11.44 3.99 -5.47
N ARG A 133 -11.80 2.72 -5.69
CA ARG A 133 -10.92 1.58 -5.34
C ARG A 133 -9.62 1.59 -6.14
N VAL A 134 -9.70 1.89 -7.43
CA VAL A 134 -8.52 2.01 -8.30
C VAL A 134 -7.62 3.15 -7.85
N GLU A 135 -8.18 4.30 -7.51
CA GLU A 135 -7.45 5.46 -7.01
C GLU A 135 -6.75 5.13 -5.68
N GLN A 136 -7.46 4.53 -4.71
CA GLN A 136 -6.89 4.13 -3.43
C GLN A 136 -5.77 3.11 -3.59
N PHE A 137 -5.91 2.17 -4.52
CA PHE A 137 -4.84 1.23 -4.84
C PHE A 137 -3.61 1.93 -5.41
N LEU A 138 -3.79 2.86 -6.35
CA LEU A 138 -2.68 3.53 -7.01
C LEU A 138 -1.93 4.51 -6.09
N THR A 139 -2.65 5.20 -5.20
CA THR A 139 -2.05 6.22 -4.33
C THR A 139 -1.55 5.63 -3.02
N SER A 140 -2.39 4.93 -2.27
CA SER A 140 -2.05 4.46 -0.92
C SER A 140 -1.40 3.07 -0.94
N SER A 141 -2.05 2.09 -1.56
CA SER A 141 -1.60 0.69 -1.49
C SER A 141 -0.30 0.47 -2.26
N SER A 142 -0.14 1.08 -3.44
CA SER A 142 1.08 0.93 -4.24
C SER A 142 2.30 1.57 -3.58
N LEU A 143 2.13 2.74 -2.96
CA LEU A 143 3.22 3.39 -2.23
C LEU A 143 3.62 2.60 -0.98
N ASN A 144 2.65 2.07 -0.24
CA ASN A 144 2.93 1.23 0.91
C ASN A 144 3.62 -0.09 0.51
N LEU A 145 3.23 -0.69 -0.62
CA LEU A 145 3.91 -1.86 -1.19
C LEU A 145 5.36 -1.55 -1.54
N LEU A 146 5.61 -0.46 -2.27
CA LEU A 146 6.96 -0.03 -2.61
C LEU A 146 7.82 0.19 -1.37
N PHE A 147 7.25 0.82 -0.34
CA PHE A 147 7.93 1.00 0.94
C PHE A 147 8.26 -0.32 1.60
N SER A 148 7.31 -1.24 1.69
CA SER A 148 7.54 -2.57 2.28
C SER A 148 8.62 -3.34 1.54
N PHE A 149 8.63 -3.29 0.20
CA PHE A 149 9.70 -3.88 -0.61
C PHE A 149 11.06 -3.24 -0.35
N PHE A 150 11.10 -1.91 -0.31
CA PHE A 150 12.34 -1.19 -0.03
C PHE A 150 12.89 -1.54 1.37
N THR A 151 12.04 -1.48 2.38
CA THR A 151 12.39 -1.83 3.76
C THR A 151 12.87 -3.28 3.86
N PHE A 152 12.14 -4.22 3.24
CA PHE A 152 12.51 -5.63 3.17
C PHE A 152 13.90 -5.83 2.54
N PHE A 153 14.17 -5.12 1.44
CA PHE A 153 15.46 -5.20 0.76
C PHE A 153 16.60 -4.63 1.61
N VAL A 154 16.40 -3.46 2.22
CA VAL A 154 17.41 -2.82 3.09
C VAL A 154 17.74 -3.72 4.29
N PHE A 155 16.73 -4.20 5.01
CA PHE A 155 16.95 -5.10 6.15
C PHE A 155 17.51 -6.45 5.73
N GLY A 156 17.12 -6.96 4.56
CA GLY A 156 17.68 -8.19 3.99
C GLY A 156 19.17 -8.06 3.72
N VAL A 157 19.61 -6.95 3.14
CA VAL A 157 21.05 -6.67 2.91
C VAL A 157 21.81 -6.58 4.23
N VAL A 158 21.28 -5.83 5.19
CA VAL A 158 21.90 -5.69 6.52
C VAL A 158 22.04 -7.06 7.19
N LEU A 159 20.98 -7.88 7.16
CA LEU A 159 21.01 -9.21 7.75
C LEU A 159 22.02 -10.14 7.05
N ALA A 160 22.11 -10.08 5.73
CA ALA A 160 23.06 -10.85 4.94
C ALA A 160 24.52 -10.50 5.28
N VAL A 161 24.80 -9.20 5.52
CA VAL A 161 26.13 -8.72 5.92
C VAL A 161 26.47 -9.13 7.34
N TYR A 162 25.49 -9.11 8.25
CA TYR A 162 25.69 -9.48 9.65
C TYR A 162 25.91 -10.98 9.83
N ASN A 163 25.01 -11.80 9.26
CA ASN A 163 25.12 -13.26 9.34
C ASN A 163 24.35 -13.92 8.20
N THR A 164 25.09 -14.46 7.25
CA THR A 164 24.54 -15.17 6.08
C THR A 164 23.68 -16.37 6.47
N GLY A 165 24.02 -17.09 7.54
CA GLY A 165 23.24 -18.23 8.01
C GLY A 165 21.83 -17.82 8.47
N ILE A 166 21.74 -16.76 9.28
CA ILE A 166 20.45 -16.22 9.73
C ILE A 166 19.66 -15.68 8.54
N PHE A 167 20.32 -15.03 7.59
CA PHE A 167 19.68 -14.54 6.36
C PHE A 167 19.03 -15.68 5.55
N ILE A 168 19.72 -16.81 5.40
CA ILE A 168 19.17 -17.98 4.67
C ILE A 168 17.93 -18.53 5.39
N VAL A 169 17.97 -18.67 6.71
CA VAL A 169 16.82 -19.14 7.50
C VAL A 169 15.64 -18.18 7.35
N PHE A 170 15.89 -16.88 7.43
CA PHE A 170 14.87 -15.85 7.23
C PHE A 170 14.26 -15.90 5.83
N LEU A 171 15.09 -16.07 4.79
CA LEU A 171 14.65 -16.15 3.40
C LEU A 171 13.81 -17.40 3.15
N LEU A 172 14.23 -18.56 3.67
CA LEU A 172 13.46 -19.80 3.59
C LEU A 172 12.12 -19.67 4.31
N GLY A 173 12.09 -19.10 5.52
CA GLY A 173 10.85 -18.86 6.26
C GLY A 173 9.89 -17.93 5.50
N THR A 174 10.43 -16.87 4.90
CA THR A 174 9.62 -15.93 4.08
C THR A 174 9.06 -16.60 2.83
N LEU A 175 9.84 -17.43 2.14
CA LEU A 175 9.38 -18.19 0.97
C LEU A 175 8.31 -19.22 1.32
N LEU A 176 8.49 -19.96 2.43
CA LEU A 176 7.48 -20.90 2.94
C LEU A 176 6.18 -20.17 3.30
N TYR A 177 6.27 -19.01 3.98
CA TYR A 177 5.12 -18.19 4.32
C TYR A 177 4.39 -17.67 3.09
N ALA A 178 5.13 -17.15 2.09
CA ALA A 178 4.56 -16.70 0.82
C ALA A 178 3.88 -17.86 0.06
N GLY A 179 4.52 -19.02 0.02
CA GLY A 179 3.95 -20.25 -0.56
C GLY A 179 2.64 -20.67 0.13
N TRP A 180 2.63 -20.64 1.47
CA TRP A 180 1.43 -20.92 2.24
C TRP A 180 0.29 -19.96 1.92
N ILE A 181 0.57 -18.64 1.87
CA ILE A 181 -0.44 -17.63 1.51
C ILE A 181 -1.02 -17.91 0.12
N VAL A 182 -0.16 -18.21 -0.88
CA VAL A 182 -0.63 -18.47 -2.25
C VAL A 182 -1.52 -19.73 -2.31
N LEU A 183 -1.17 -20.78 -1.58
CA LEU A 183 -1.99 -22.00 -1.48
C LEU A 183 -3.33 -21.72 -0.81
N PHE A 184 -3.32 -20.94 0.29
CA PHE A 184 -4.54 -20.61 1.01
C PHE A 184 -5.47 -19.68 0.20
N LEU A 185 -4.91 -18.70 -0.52
CA LEU A 185 -5.68 -17.82 -1.39
C LEU A 185 -6.35 -18.59 -2.55
N LYS A 186 -5.68 -19.60 -3.12
CA LYS A 186 -6.30 -20.46 -4.13
C LYS A 186 -7.51 -21.20 -3.56
N LYS A 187 -7.38 -21.77 -2.35
CA LYS A 187 -8.48 -22.48 -1.67
C LYS A 187 -9.64 -21.54 -1.30
N ARG A 188 -9.34 -20.35 -0.81
CA ARG A 188 -10.33 -19.32 -0.46
C ARG A 188 -11.12 -18.85 -1.67
N ARG A 189 -10.45 -18.64 -2.81
CA ARG A 189 -11.10 -18.23 -4.06
C ARG A 189 -12.18 -19.22 -4.52
N THR A 190 -11.96 -20.50 -4.33
CA THR A 190 -12.92 -21.55 -4.66
C THR A 190 -14.13 -21.57 -3.71
N LEU A 191 -13.92 -21.20 -2.43
CA LEU A 191 -14.98 -21.09 -1.43
C LEU A 191 -15.82 -19.81 -1.63
N ASP A 192 -15.18 -18.68 -1.99
CA ASP A 192 -15.88 -17.42 -2.28
C ASP A 192 -16.84 -17.57 -3.48
N TYR A 193 -16.44 -18.31 -4.52
CA TYR A 193 -17.35 -18.62 -5.65
C TYR A 193 -18.59 -19.40 -5.21
N LYS A 194 -18.43 -20.41 -4.36
CA LYS A 194 -19.55 -21.21 -3.82
C LYS A 194 -20.45 -20.36 -2.92
N TYR A 195 -19.87 -19.47 -2.12
CA TYR A 195 -20.63 -18.55 -1.25
C TYR A 195 -21.47 -17.56 -2.07
N PHE A 196 -20.89 -16.97 -3.13
CA PHE A 196 -21.62 -16.07 -4.04
C PHE A 196 -22.79 -16.77 -4.75
N GLU A 197 -22.59 -18.02 -5.18
CA GLU A 197 -23.64 -18.81 -5.82
C GLU A 197 -24.79 -19.13 -4.86
N GLN A 198 -24.50 -19.49 -3.61
CA GLN A 198 -25.50 -19.73 -2.57
C GLN A 198 -26.21 -18.44 -2.13
N ALA A 199 -25.50 -17.34 -1.97
CA ALA A 199 -26.09 -16.04 -1.64
C ALA A 199 -27.02 -15.53 -2.75
N GLY A 200 -26.67 -15.78 -4.02
CA GLY A 200 -27.53 -15.49 -5.15
C GLY A 200 -28.83 -16.32 -5.16
N ARG A 201 -28.75 -17.60 -4.84
CA ARG A 201 -29.92 -18.49 -4.73
C ARG A 201 -30.85 -18.08 -3.58
N ASN A 202 -30.28 -17.75 -2.41
CA ASN A 202 -31.08 -17.32 -1.25
C ASN A 202 -31.81 -15.99 -1.50
N ARG A 203 -31.22 -15.05 -2.22
CA ARG A 203 -31.91 -13.80 -2.58
C ARG A 203 -33.12 -14.05 -3.49
N ASN A 204 -33.01 -14.96 -4.46
CA ASN A 204 -34.11 -15.28 -5.36
C ASN A 204 -35.31 -15.95 -4.63
N VAL A 205 -35.03 -16.71 -3.56
CA VAL A 205 -36.11 -17.38 -2.76
C VAL A 205 -36.82 -16.39 -1.82
N THR A 206 -36.15 -15.28 -1.44
CA THR A 206 -36.73 -14.28 -0.52
C THR A 206 -37.68 -13.30 -1.25
N TYR A 207 -37.62 -13.24 -2.58
CA TYR A 207 -38.47 -12.37 -3.43
C TYR A 207 -39.56 -13.10 -4.19
N GLN A 208 -39.78 -14.40 -3.93
CA GLN A 208 -40.97 -15.15 -4.30
C GLN A 208 -41.93 -15.31 -3.08
#